data_93a0fb7ef77b66a11d0a53187059822a
#
_entry.id   93a0fb7ef77b66a11d0a53187059822a
#
_cell.length_a   1.000
_cell.length_b   1.000
_cell.length_c   1.000
_cell.angle_alpha   90.00
_cell.angle_beta   90.00
_cell.angle_gamma   90.00
#
_symmetry.space_group_name_H-M   'P 1'
#
loop_
_entity.id
_entity.type
_entity.pdbx_description
1 polymer ?
#
loop_
_entity_poly.entity_id
_entity_poly.type
_entity_poly.pdbx_seq_one_letter_code
_entity_poly.pdbx_strand_id
1 'polypeptide(L)'
;MMLASFMTANVSANEPTTMNDKDNIIKAEKLILTTEWDKTFPKSEKVNHSKVTFVNRYGITLAADLYVPNNVSEKLPAIAVSGPFGAVKEQVSGRYAQEMAERGFLTIAFDPSYTGESGGTPRYVASPDINTEDFSAAVDYLTTRADVDAEKIGVIGICGWGGFAVNAAANDPRIKATVASTMYDMSRVNANGYFDSADGGDRIELRKRLSQQRTEDARNGYYALGGGVVDPLPEDAPQFVKDYYDYYKTERGYHKRSLNSNGGFNATSPLPFLNLPLLTYADEIESAVMLVHGEKAHSLYFSNDTYKKLTDKWKPGTPNNKILHIVPGANHTDLYDRMDVIPFHDIELFFKEYMK
;
A
#
# COMPACT_ATOMS: atom_id res chain seq x y z
N MET A 1 -36.85 1.14 -18.01
CA MET A 1 -36.16 0.25 -17.07
C MET A 1 -35.43 -0.79 -17.92
N MET A 2 -34.20 -0.47 -18.35
CA MET A 2 -33.34 -1.39 -19.11
C MET A 2 -32.44 -2.13 -18.13
N LEU A 3 -32.71 -3.41 -17.92
CA LEU A 3 -31.79 -4.32 -17.26
C LEU A 3 -30.62 -4.58 -18.21
N ALA A 4 -29.44 -4.06 -17.89
CA ALA A 4 -28.23 -4.52 -18.51
C ALA A 4 -27.92 -5.91 -17.96
N SER A 5 -28.11 -6.94 -18.77
CA SER A 5 -27.68 -8.31 -18.49
C SER A 5 -26.15 -8.35 -18.56
N PHE A 6 -25.47 -8.42 -17.42
CA PHE A 6 -24.08 -8.82 -17.40
C PHE A 6 -24.01 -10.31 -17.68
N MET A 7 -23.68 -10.66 -18.91
CA MET A 7 -23.30 -12.03 -19.24
C MET A 7 -22.05 -12.39 -18.46
N THR A 8 -22.18 -13.37 -17.60
CA THR A 8 -21.01 -14.09 -17.06
C THR A 8 -20.36 -14.84 -18.23
N ALA A 9 -19.33 -14.25 -18.81
CA ALA A 9 -18.51 -14.96 -19.78
C ALA A 9 -17.76 -16.05 -19.02
N ASN A 10 -18.15 -17.30 -19.19
CA ASN A 10 -17.25 -18.43 -18.96
C ASN A 10 -16.12 -18.26 -19.97
N VAL A 11 -14.97 -17.79 -19.50
CA VAL A 11 -13.76 -17.76 -20.30
C VAL A 11 -13.31 -19.20 -20.48
N SER A 12 -13.81 -19.87 -21.50
CA SER A 12 -13.18 -21.03 -22.08
C SER A 12 -11.95 -20.52 -22.81
N ALA A 13 -10.77 -20.84 -22.28
CA ALA A 13 -9.54 -20.63 -23.02
C ALA A 13 -9.57 -21.53 -24.25
N ASN A 14 -9.88 -20.96 -25.43
CA ASN A 14 -9.48 -21.42 -26.75
C ASN A 14 -10.47 -20.99 -27.82
N GLU A 15 -10.28 -19.79 -28.35
CA GLU A 15 -10.43 -19.51 -29.78
C GLU A 15 -9.61 -18.25 -30.10
N PRO A 16 -8.81 -18.24 -31.18
CA PRO A 16 -8.05 -17.04 -31.54
C PRO A 16 -9.03 -15.97 -32.01
N THR A 17 -9.14 -14.94 -31.21
CA THR A 17 -9.80 -13.70 -31.66
C THR A 17 -8.95 -13.09 -32.76
N THR A 18 -9.58 -12.36 -33.68
CA THR A 18 -8.89 -11.64 -34.78
C THR A 18 -7.95 -10.52 -34.27
N MET A 19 -7.87 -10.31 -32.98
CA MET A 19 -6.88 -9.48 -32.28
C MET A 19 -5.60 -10.29 -32.08
N ASN A 20 -4.46 -9.66 -32.30
CA ASN A 20 -3.16 -10.31 -32.25
C ASN A 20 -2.79 -10.58 -30.79
N ASP A 21 -2.81 -11.83 -30.34
CA ASP A 21 -2.43 -12.25 -28.97
C ASP A 21 -1.04 -11.77 -28.57
N LYS A 22 -0.19 -11.39 -29.54
CA LYS A 22 1.14 -10.82 -29.28
C LYS A 22 1.10 -9.45 -28.58
N ASP A 23 -0.02 -8.76 -28.63
CA ASP A 23 -0.19 -7.44 -27.99
C ASP A 23 -0.63 -7.54 -26.52
N ASN A 24 -1.02 -8.75 -26.07
CA ASN A 24 -1.48 -9.03 -24.70
C ASN A 24 -0.47 -9.87 -23.88
N ILE A 25 0.80 -9.81 -24.22
CA ILE A 25 1.84 -10.55 -23.51
C ILE A 25 2.27 -9.76 -22.26
N ILE A 26 2.29 -10.42 -21.10
CA ILE A 26 2.91 -9.89 -19.89
C ILE A 26 4.42 -9.82 -20.12
N LYS A 27 4.95 -8.59 -20.22
CA LYS A 27 6.35 -8.35 -20.49
C LYS A 27 6.98 -7.50 -19.40
N ALA A 28 7.93 -8.07 -18.66
CA ALA A 28 8.69 -7.33 -17.68
C ALA A 28 9.68 -6.36 -18.34
N GLU A 29 9.74 -5.15 -17.84
CA GLU A 29 10.82 -4.19 -18.10
C GLU A 29 12.07 -4.63 -17.32
N LYS A 30 13.26 -4.43 -17.88
CA LYS A 30 14.51 -4.66 -17.15
C LYS A 30 14.78 -3.49 -16.21
N LEU A 31 14.62 -3.71 -14.92
CA LEU A 31 14.92 -2.72 -13.88
C LEU A 31 16.39 -2.78 -13.45
N ILE A 32 16.91 -1.64 -12.99
CA ILE A 32 18.23 -1.54 -12.35
C ILE A 32 18.00 -1.61 -10.84
N LEU A 33 18.35 -2.73 -10.22
CA LEU A 33 18.15 -2.98 -8.81
C LEU A 33 19.47 -2.85 -8.05
N THR A 34 19.42 -2.20 -6.88
CA THR A 34 20.57 -2.10 -5.96
C THR A 34 20.85 -3.46 -5.35
N THR A 35 22.10 -3.89 -5.36
CA THR A 35 22.55 -5.16 -4.77
C THR A 35 22.98 -5.02 -3.31
N GLU A 36 23.30 -3.81 -2.86
CA GLU A 36 23.72 -3.51 -1.50
C GLU A 36 22.53 -3.50 -0.53
N TRP A 37 22.83 -3.75 0.75
CA TRP A 37 21.85 -3.59 1.83
C TRP A 37 21.77 -2.10 2.21
N ASP A 38 20.94 -1.35 1.52
CA ASP A 38 20.74 0.09 1.74
C ASP A 38 19.43 0.41 2.52
N LYS A 39 19.01 -0.51 3.36
CA LYS A 39 17.78 -0.40 4.15
C LYS A 39 18.01 0.35 5.47
N THR A 40 16.94 0.99 5.95
CA THR A 40 16.96 1.75 7.22
C THR A 40 16.91 0.85 8.48
N PHE A 41 17.02 -0.45 8.30
CA PHE A 41 16.99 -1.45 9.37
C PHE A 41 18.07 -2.52 9.15
N PRO A 42 18.53 -3.20 10.21
CA PRO A 42 19.57 -4.23 10.10
C PRO A 42 19.05 -5.47 9.37
N LYS A 43 19.94 -6.13 8.66
CA LYS A 43 19.66 -7.41 8.00
C LYS A 43 19.52 -8.53 9.04
N SER A 44 18.47 -9.31 8.92
CA SER A 44 18.28 -10.51 9.73
C SER A 44 19.08 -11.70 9.18
N GLU A 45 19.65 -12.50 10.09
CA GLU A 45 20.29 -13.77 9.78
C GLU A 45 19.29 -14.94 9.74
N LYS A 46 18.04 -14.73 10.18
CA LYS A 46 17.01 -15.78 10.24
C LYS A 46 16.26 -15.96 8.92
N VAL A 47 16.46 -15.05 7.98
CA VAL A 47 15.75 -15.06 6.70
C VAL A 47 16.72 -14.90 5.53
N ASN A 48 16.39 -15.55 4.41
CA ASN A 48 17.06 -15.32 3.14
C ASN A 48 16.40 -14.11 2.46
N HIS A 49 17.22 -13.19 1.97
CA HIS A 49 16.77 -12.01 1.23
C HIS A 49 17.25 -12.07 -0.21
N SER A 50 16.34 -11.72 -1.13
CA SER A 50 16.67 -11.51 -2.54
C SER A 50 15.75 -10.44 -3.14
N LYS A 51 16.14 -9.88 -4.29
CA LYS A 51 15.28 -8.98 -5.04
C LYS A 51 14.55 -9.73 -6.13
N VAL A 52 13.29 -9.38 -6.33
CA VAL A 52 12.41 -9.96 -7.35
C VAL A 52 11.65 -8.86 -8.08
N THR A 53 11.11 -9.21 -9.25
CA THR A 53 10.26 -8.32 -10.02
C THR A 53 9.02 -9.04 -10.49
N PHE A 54 7.92 -8.32 -10.63
CA PHE A 54 6.66 -8.82 -11.20
C PHE A 54 5.97 -7.68 -11.95
N VAL A 55 4.95 -7.98 -12.75
CA VAL A 55 4.30 -7.00 -13.63
C VAL A 55 2.84 -6.88 -13.22
N ASN A 56 2.34 -5.65 -13.09
CA ASN A 56 0.93 -5.41 -12.88
C ASN A 56 0.15 -5.43 -14.22
N ARG A 57 -1.18 -5.44 -14.15
CA ARG A 57 -2.03 -5.51 -15.37
C ARG A 57 -1.90 -4.29 -16.30
N TYR A 58 -1.26 -3.20 -15.85
CA TYR A 58 -0.96 -2.03 -16.67
C TYR A 58 0.41 -2.13 -17.38
N GLY A 59 1.09 -3.28 -17.26
CA GLY A 59 2.40 -3.52 -17.85
C GLY A 59 3.57 -2.86 -17.12
N ILE A 60 3.34 -2.36 -15.90
CA ILE A 60 4.39 -1.74 -15.08
C ILE A 60 5.11 -2.84 -14.30
N THR A 61 6.43 -2.89 -14.43
CA THR A 61 7.26 -3.82 -13.67
C THR A 61 7.55 -3.26 -12.29
N LEU A 62 7.19 -4.02 -11.25
CA LEU A 62 7.41 -3.67 -9.85
C LEU A 62 8.67 -4.36 -9.32
N ALA A 63 9.41 -3.64 -8.49
CA ALA A 63 10.56 -4.16 -7.75
C ALA A 63 10.19 -4.48 -6.31
N ALA A 64 10.60 -5.64 -5.83
CA ALA A 64 10.35 -6.06 -4.46
C ALA A 64 11.58 -6.71 -3.81
N ASP A 65 11.63 -6.61 -2.50
CA ASP A 65 12.49 -7.41 -1.64
C ASP A 65 11.71 -8.64 -1.16
N LEU A 66 12.23 -9.81 -1.47
CA LEU A 66 11.69 -11.11 -1.03
C LEU A 66 12.44 -11.56 0.21
N TYR A 67 11.70 -11.94 1.25
CA TYR A 67 12.24 -12.52 2.49
C TYR A 67 11.62 -13.91 2.69
N VAL A 68 12.48 -14.91 2.82
CA VAL A 68 12.07 -16.32 3.01
C VAL A 68 12.70 -16.83 4.29
N PRO A 69 11.92 -17.39 5.24
CA PRO A 69 12.48 -18.02 6.43
C PRO A 69 13.53 -19.07 6.09
N ASN A 70 14.58 -19.17 6.91
CA ASN A 70 15.60 -20.20 6.71
C ASN A 70 15.05 -21.60 7.02
N ASN A 71 15.60 -22.62 6.34
CA ASN A 71 15.35 -24.04 6.63
C ASN A 71 13.90 -24.50 6.54
N VAL A 72 13.14 -23.97 5.59
CA VAL A 72 11.74 -24.37 5.34
C VAL A 72 11.71 -25.36 4.20
N SER A 73 10.97 -26.47 4.36
CA SER A 73 10.76 -27.53 3.37
C SER A 73 9.33 -27.61 2.84
N GLU A 74 8.41 -26.86 3.44
CA GLU A 74 6.99 -26.83 3.10
C GLU A 74 6.59 -25.54 2.39
N LYS A 75 5.45 -25.54 1.73
CA LYS A 75 4.85 -24.32 1.19
C LYS A 75 4.45 -23.39 2.33
N LEU A 76 4.80 -22.13 2.18
CA LEU A 76 4.56 -21.10 3.22
C LEU A 76 3.31 -20.28 2.92
N PRO A 77 2.60 -19.82 3.96
CA PRO A 77 1.70 -18.69 3.82
C PRO A 77 2.51 -17.45 3.45
N ALA A 78 1.94 -16.57 2.62
CA ALA A 78 2.70 -15.45 2.10
C ALA A 78 2.00 -14.10 2.33
N ILE A 79 2.80 -13.04 2.50
CA ILE A 79 2.31 -11.69 2.79
C ILE A 79 3.00 -10.69 1.86
N ALA A 80 2.21 -9.88 1.16
CA ALA A 80 2.70 -8.71 0.42
C ALA A 80 2.58 -7.44 1.28
N VAL A 81 3.64 -6.64 1.33
CA VAL A 81 3.75 -5.46 2.19
C VAL A 81 4.10 -4.23 1.38
N SER A 82 3.40 -3.11 1.60
CA SER A 82 3.78 -1.81 1.01
C SER A 82 3.43 -0.62 1.91
N GLY A 83 4.06 0.51 1.62
CA GLY A 83 3.89 1.77 2.35
C GLY A 83 5.08 2.10 3.25
N PRO A 84 5.03 3.27 3.89
CA PRO A 84 4.04 4.37 3.79
C PRO A 84 3.96 5.05 2.42
N PHE A 85 2.95 5.89 2.22
CA PHE A 85 2.81 6.69 0.99
C PHE A 85 3.98 7.67 0.87
N GLY A 86 4.72 7.58 -0.25
CA GLY A 86 5.96 8.35 -0.45
C GLY A 86 7.23 7.74 0.15
N ALA A 87 7.12 6.59 0.81
CA ALA A 87 8.27 5.78 1.24
C ALA A 87 8.69 4.78 0.14
N VAL A 88 9.77 4.05 0.40
CA VAL A 88 10.26 2.94 -0.42
C VAL A 88 10.39 1.66 0.41
N LYS A 89 10.47 0.52 -0.27
CA LYS A 89 10.57 -0.81 0.37
C LYS A 89 11.77 -0.99 1.29
N GLU A 90 12.78 -0.15 1.16
CA GLU A 90 13.95 -0.12 2.04
C GLU A 90 13.69 0.52 3.41
N GLN A 91 12.49 1.05 3.64
CA GLN A 91 12.05 1.68 4.89
C GLN A 91 11.05 0.77 5.63
N VAL A 92 9.90 1.30 6.02
CA VAL A 92 8.93 0.64 6.90
C VAL A 92 8.42 -0.69 6.36
N SER A 93 8.02 -0.76 5.09
CA SER A 93 7.44 -1.99 4.51
C SER A 93 8.43 -3.14 4.50
N GLY A 94 9.71 -2.88 4.20
CA GLY A 94 10.76 -3.91 4.28
C GLY A 94 11.00 -4.40 5.71
N ARG A 95 10.92 -3.50 6.69
CA ARG A 95 11.01 -3.89 8.10
C ARG A 95 9.88 -4.80 8.52
N TYR A 96 8.64 -4.44 8.21
CA TYR A 96 7.48 -5.30 8.47
C TYR A 96 7.60 -6.64 7.75
N ALA A 97 8.04 -6.65 6.50
CA ALA A 97 8.22 -7.87 5.73
C ALA A 97 9.28 -8.78 6.36
N GLN A 98 10.45 -8.25 6.75
CA GLN A 98 11.48 -9.02 7.42
C GLN A 98 10.99 -9.60 8.75
N GLU A 99 10.32 -8.81 9.58
CA GLU A 99 9.76 -9.26 10.86
C GLU A 99 8.73 -10.38 10.71
N MET A 100 7.84 -10.25 9.73
CA MET A 100 6.85 -11.31 9.46
C MET A 100 7.51 -12.57 8.87
N ALA A 101 8.61 -12.41 8.12
CA ALA A 101 9.38 -13.56 7.64
C ALA A 101 10.08 -14.30 8.79
N GLU A 102 10.63 -13.60 9.79
CA GLU A 102 11.16 -14.22 11.00
C GLU A 102 10.11 -15.02 11.79
N ARG A 103 8.83 -14.74 11.58
CA ARG A 103 7.67 -15.40 12.21
C ARG A 103 7.07 -16.54 11.37
N GLY A 104 7.72 -16.88 10.24
CA GLY A 104 7.37 -18.06 9.47
C GLY A 104 6.52 -17.80 8.22
N PHE A 105 6.41 -16.56 7.76
CA PHE A 105 5.75 -16.23 6.50
C PHE A 105 6.77 -16.00 5.38
N LEU A 106 6.46 -16.37 4.15
CA LEU A 106 7.18 -15.82 3.01
C LEU A 106 6.66 -14.41 2.76
N THR A 107 7.52 -13.42 2.66
CA THR A 107 7.05 -12.04 2.50
C THR A 107 7.74 -11.31 1.35
N ILE A 108 7.02 -10.37 0.74
CA ILE A 108 7.60 -9.40 -0.16
C ILE A 108 7.27 -7.98 0.31
N ALA A 109 8.27 -7.10 0.27
CA ALA A 109 8.05 -5.65 0.34
C ALA A 109 8.30 -5.05 -1.03
N PHE A 110 7.32 -4.36 -1.62
CA PHE A 110 7.45 -3.83 -2.96
C PHE A 110 7.39 -2.29 -3.00
N ASP A 111 8.15 -1.72 -3.95
CA ASP A 111 7.97 -0.32 -4.32
C ASP A 111 6.72 -0.19 -5.20
N PRO A 112 5.89 0.84 -4.97
CA PRO A 112 4.76 1.13 -5.84
C PRO A 112 5.17 1.44 -7.28
N SER A 113 4.25 1.25 -8.21
CA SER A 113 4.37 1.78 -9.57
C SER A 113 4.85 3.23 -9.56
N TYR A 114 5.75 3.58 -10.45
CA TYR A 114 6.35 4.91 -10.66
C TYR A 114 7.33 5.39 -9.58
N THR A 115 7.58 4.63 -8.52
CA THR A 115 8.41 5.05 -7.38
C THR A 115 9.51 4.04 -7.06
N GLY A 116 10.48 4.47 -6.27
CA GLY A 116 11.58 3.61 -5.83
C GLY A 116 12.33 2.97 -7.01
N GLU A 117 12.56 1.67 -6.95
CA GLU A 117 13.17 0.86 -8.00
C GLU A 117 12.14 0.29 -8.99
N SER A 118 10.83 0.43 -8.74
CA SER A 118 9.77 0.02 -9.67
C SER A 118 9.75 0.89 -10.92
N GLY A 119 9.26 0.31 -12.02
CA GLY A 119 9.13 0.95 -13.32
C GLY A 119 7.98 1.95 -13.40
N GLY A 120 7.65 2.30 -14.62
CA GLY A 120 6.58 3.23 -14.96
C GLY A 120 7.07 4.65 -15.27
N THR A 121 6.45 5.25 -16.30
CA THR A 121 6.74 6.60 -16.79
C THR A 121 5.43 7.34 -17.05
N PRO A 122 5.30 8.62 -16.62
CA PRO A 122 6.30 9.42 -15.91
C PRO A 122 6.54 8.95 -14.48
N ARG A 123 7.68 9.34 -13.89
CA ARG A 123 8.00 8.98 -12.50
C ARG A 123 7.17 9.76 -11.50
N TYR A 124 7.08 9.20 -10.28
CA TYR A 124 6.51 9.85 -9.08
C TYR A 124 5.01 10.14 -9.17
N VAL A 125 4.29 9.35 -9.95
CA VAL A 125 2.83 9.39 -10.02
C VAL A 125 2.23 8.58 -8.89
N ALA A 126 1.15 9.08 -8.30
CA ALA A 126 0.24 8.30 -7.45
C ALA A 126 -1.13 8.18 -8.11
N SER A 127 -1.74 7.01 -8.02
CA SER A 127 -3.04 6.74 -8.60
C SER A 127 -3.84 5.80 -7.70
N PRO A 128 -5.11 6.11 -7.38
CA PRO A 128 -5.92 5.23 -6.53
C PRO A 128 -6.14 3.84 -7.14
N ASP A 129 -6.27 3.75 -8.45
CA ASP A 129 -6.49 2.52 -9.17
C ASP A 129 -5.20 1.70 -9.31
N ILE A 130 -4.14 2.31 -9.88
CA ILE A 130 -2.87 1.61 -10.14
C ILE A 130 -2.21 1.15 -8.83
N ASN A 131 -2.23 1.98 -7.80
CA ASN A 131 -1.62 1.60 -6.51
C ASN A 131 -2.43 0.53 -5.77
N THR A 132 -3.75 0.47 -5.94
CA THR A 132 -4.55 -0.68 -5.47
C THR A 132 -4.17 -1.94 -6.24
N GLU A 133 -4.06 -1.85 -7.57
CA GLU A 133 -3.66 -2.95 -8.46
C GLU A 133 -2.28 -3.51 -8.13
N ASP A 134 -1.34 -2.68 -7.68
CA ASP A 134 0.00 -3.12 -7.29
C ASP A 134 -0.04 -4.22 -6.20
N PHE A 135 -1.04 -4.20 -5.30
CA PHE A 135 -1.27 -5.30 -4.36
C PHE A 135 -1.79 -6.58 -5.05
N SER A 136 -2.73 -6.47 -5.98
CA SER A 136 -3.22 -7.63 -6.72
C SER A 136 -2.12 -8.26 -7.59
N ALA A 137 -1.26 -7.45 -8.19
CA ALA A 137 -0.08 -7.93 -8.91
C ALA A 137 0.92 -8.65 -7.98
N ALA A 138 1.09 -8.17 -6.75
CA ALA A 138 1.89 -8.85 -5.74
C ALA A 138 1.27 -10.21 -5.35
N VAL A 139 -0.07 -10.30 -5.25
CA VAL A 139 -0.81 -11.55 -5.04
C VAL A 139 -0.63 -12.49 -6.22
N ASP A 140 -0.70 -12.01 -7.47
CA ASP A 140 -0.43 -12.81 -8.68
C ASP A 140 0.96 -13.45 -8.61
N TYR A 141 1.97 -12.64 -8.26
CA TYR A 141 3.34 -13.14 -8.11
C TYR A 141 3.45 -14.21 -7.03
N LEU A 142 2.87 -13.97 -5.85
CA LEU A 142 2.93 -14.91 -4.73
C LEU A 142 2.20 -16.23 -5.04
N THR A 143 1.02 -16.17 -5.64
CA THR A 143 0.21 -17.36 -5.95
C THR A 143 0.84 -18.25 -7.01
N THR A 144 1.72 -17.72 -7.85
CA THR A 144 2.43 -18.51 -8.90
C THR A 144 3.73 -19.13 -8.41
N ARG A 145 4.18 -18.86 -7.18
CA ARG A 145 5.41 -19.43 -6.63
C ARG A 145 5.22 -20.87 -6.15
N ALA A 146 6.23 -21.70 -6.39
CA ALA A 146 6.19 -23.11 -5.98
C ALA A 146 6.32 -23.31 -4.45
N ASP A 147 6.96 -22.36 -3.75
CA ASP A 147 7.20 -22.37 -2.31
C ASP A 147 6.11 -21.63 -1.50
N VAL A 148 5.03 -21.19 -2.14
CA VAL A 148 3.88 -20.49 -1.50
C VAL A 148 2.64 -21.40 -1.53
N ASP A 149 1.89 -21.39 -0.44
CA ASP A 149 0.52 -21.89 -0.39
C ASP A 149 -0.43 -20.81 -0.92
N ALA A 150 -0.87 -20.97 -2.16
CA ALA A 150 -1.70 -20.00 -2.87
C ALA A 150 -3.05 -19.70 -2.19
N GLU A 151 -3.52 -20.59 -1.31
CA GLU A 151 -4.75 -20.37 -0.53
C GLU A 151 -4.51 -19.55 0.75
N LYS A 152 -3.24 -19.22 1.07
CA LYS A 152 -2.83 -18.53 2.30
C LYS A 152 -2.08 -17.25 1.99
N ILE A 153 -2.77 -16.29 1.37
CA ILE A 153 -2.20 -15.00 0.98
C ILE A 153 -2.77 -13.88 1.88
N GLY A 154 -1.88 -13.09 2.45
CA GLY A 154 -2.22 -11.90 3.20
C GLY A 154 -1.56 -10.65 2.64
N VAL A 155 -2.04 -9.49 3.08
CA VAL A 155 -1.42 -8.19 2.74
C VAL A 155 -1.27 -7.31 3.98
N ILE A 156 -0.22 -6.48 3.98
CA ILE A 156 -0.02 -5.42 4.97
C ILE A 156 0.15 -4.10 4.23
N GLY A 157 -0.73 -3.16 4.53
CA GLY A 157 -0.60 -1.77 4.08
C GLY A 157 -0.30 -0.84 5.24
N ILE A 158 0.67 0.08 5.06
CA ILE A 158 1.11 0.98 6.13
C ILE A 158 0.84 2.42 5.73
N CYS A 159 0.30 3.25 6.63
CA CYS A 159 -0.05 4.64 6.37
C CYS A 159 -1.03 4.77 5.19
N GLY A 160 -0.75 5.56 4.16
CA GLY A 160 -1.60 5.65 2.96
C GLY A 160 -1.83 4.32 2.26
N TRP A 161 -0.90 3.38 2.37
CA TRP A 161 -1.04 2.03 1.80
C TRP A 161 -2.00 1.14 2.57
N GLY A 162 -2.36 1.52 3.80
CA GLY A 162 -3.44 0.84 4.53
C GLY A 162 -4.79 0.96 3.83
N GLY A 163 -5.12 2.14 3.30
CA GLY A 163 -6.33 2.32 2.49
C GLY A 163 -6.31 1.52 1.19
N PHE A 164 -5.16 1.46 0.49
CA PHE A 164 -5.01 0.63 -0.71
C PHE A 164 -5.12 -0.87 -0.40
N ALA A 165 -4.55 -1.34 0.73
CA ALA A 165 -4.67 -2.73 1.16
C ALA A 165 -6.13 -3.12 1.44
N VAL A 166 -6.89 -2.27 2.12
CA VAL A 166 -8.33 -2.49 2.37
C VAL A 166 -9.10 -2.49 1.04
N ASN A 167 -8.79 -1.57 0.12
CA ASN A 167 -9.43 -1.56 -1.20
C ASN A 167 -9.06 -2.79 -2.05
N ALA A 168 -7.80 -3.24 -1.97
CA ALA A 168 -7.38 -4.48 -2.63
C ALA A 168 -8.13 -5.69 -2.09
N ALA A 169 -8.33 -5.79 -0.76
CA ALA A 169 -9.12 -6.86 -0.16
C ALA A 169 -10.60 -6.84 -0.57
N ALA A 170 -11.16 -5.66 -0.89
CA ALA A 170 -12.52 -5.56 -1.43
C ALA A 170 -12.62 -6.04 -2.89
N ASN A 171 -11.52 -5.99 -3.64
CA ASN A 171 -11.47 -6.33 -5.06
C ASN A 171 -10.92 -7.75 -5.33
N ASP A 172 -10.09 -8.29 -4.43
CA ASP A 172 -9.38 -9.53 -4.66
C ASP A 172 -9.63 -10.57 -3.54
N PRO A 173 -10.57 -11.51 -3.75
CA PRO A 173 -10.93 -12.51 -2.74
C PRO A 173 -9.83 -13.55 -2.46
N ARG A 174 -8.72 -13.55 -3.20
CA ARG A 174 -7.53 -14.36 -2.88
C ARG A 174 -6.81 -13.85 -1.63
N ILE A 175 -7.02 -12.56 -1.26
CA ILE A 175 -6.51 -11.99 -0.02
C ILE A 175 -7.36 -12.48 1.15
N LYS A 176 -6.81 -13.38 1.97
CA LYS A 176 -7.51 -14.02 3.10
C LYS A 176 -7.46 -13.18 4.37
N ALA A 177 -6.40 -12.39 4.54
CA ALA A 177 -6.21 -11.55 5.71
C ALA A 177 -5.48 -10.26 5.33
N THR A 178 -5.95 -9.13 5.87
CA THR A 178 -5.41 -7.79 5.62
C THR A 178 -5.08 -7.10 6.92
N VAL A 179 -3.86 -6.58 7.05
CA VAL A 179 -3.49 -5.66 8.13
C VAL A 179 -3.27 -4.27 7.55
N ALA A 180 -3.98 -3.28 8.09
CA ALA A 180 -3.77 -1.87 7.77
C ALA A 180 -3.21 -1.17 9.01
N SER A 181 -1.90 -0.91 9.01
CA SER A 181 -1.19 -0.28 10.13
C SER A 181 -1.17 1.23 9.95
N THR A 182 -1.59 1.95 10.99
CA THR A 182 -1.59 3.43 11.03
C THR A 182 -2.16 4.07 9.74
N MET A 183 -3.27 3.51 9.26
CA MET A 183 -3.79 3.76 7.92
C MET A 183 -4.29 5.17 7.66
N TYR A 184 -4.25 5.57 6.38
CA TYR A 184 -5.01 6.66 5.80
C TYR A 184 -5.96 6.15 4.72
N ASP A 185 -7.08 6.82 4.56
CA ASP A 185 -7.80 6.85 3.29
C ASP A 185 -7.26 8.01 2.45
N MET A 186 -6.40 7.66 1.46
CA MET A 186 -5.76 8.67 0.61
C MET A 186 -6.75 9.45 -0.25
N SER A 187 -7.88 8.88 -0.62
CA SER A 187 -8.93 9.60 -1.33
C SER A 187 -9.62 10.63 -0.41
N ARG A 188 -9.94 10.25 0.82
CA ARG A 188 -10.56 11.14 1.80
C ARG A 188 -9.65 12.31 2.17
N VAL A 189 -8.36 12.05 2.51
CA VAL A 189 -7.45 13.14 2.88
C VAL A 189 -7.17 14.11 1.74
N ASN A 190 -7.09 13.63 0.49
CA ASN A 190 -6.94 14.52 -0.65
C ASN A 190 -8.21 15.33 -0.94
N ALA A 191 -9.40 14.73 -0.77
CA ALA A 191 -10.67 15.40 -1.05
C ALA A 191 -11.13 16.32 0.08
N ASN A 192 -10.92 15.93 1.32
CA ASN A 192 -11.49 16.60 2.49
C ASN A 192 -10.45 17.28 3.41
N GLY A 193 -9.14 17.10 3.13
CA GLY A 193 -8.09 17.58 4.01
C GLY A 193 -7.97 16.77 5.31
N TYR A 194 -7.03 17.15 6.16
CA TYR A 194 -6.92 16.56 7.50
C TYR A 194 -8.16 16.93 8.33
N PHE A 195 -8.66 15.96 9.08
CA PHE A 195 -9.85 16.07 9.94
C PHE A 195 -11.12 16.52 9.19
N ASP A 196 -11.20 16.23 7.88
CA ASP A 196 -12.29 16.64 6.99
C ASP A 196 -12.54 18.17 7.02
N SER A 197 -11.47 18.94 7.09
CA SER A 197 -11.52 20.40 7.22
C SER A 197 -11.87 21.14 5.92
N ALA A 198 -11.76 20.48 4.76
CA ALA A 198 -12.05 21.06 3.45
C ALA A 198 -13.47 20.75 2.98
N ASP A 199 -14.15 21.75 2.47
CA ASP A 199 -15.52 21.64 1.94
C ASP A 199 -15.58 21.49 0.41
N GLY A 200 -16.80 21.61 -0.15
CA GLY A 200 -17.02 21.55 -1.60
C GLY A 200 -16.38 22.69 -2.36
N GLY A 201 -16.34 23.89 -1.77
CA GLY A 201 -15.68 25.06 -2.34
C GLY A 201 -14.16 24.88 -2.42
N ASP A 202 -13.55 24.38 -1.36
CA ASP A 202 -12.11 24.06 -1.32
C ASP A 202 -11.73 23.04 -2.39
N ARG A 203 -12.53 22.00 -2.57
CA ARG A 203 -12.31 21.00 -3.63
C ARG A 203 -12.41 21.59 -5.04
N ILE A 204 -13.33 22.53 -5.26
CA ILE A 204 -13.45 23.21 -6.54
C ILE A 204 -12.19 24.02 -6.83
N GLU A 205 -11.72 24.81 -5.85
CA GLU A 205 -10.51 25.61 -6.01
C GLU A 205 -9.27 24.74 -6.17
N LEU A 206 -9.17 23.62 -5.46
CA LEU A 206 -8.10 22.64 -5.65
C LEU A 206 -8.08 22.10 -7.08
N ARG A 207 -9.25 21.69 -7.63
CA ARG A 207 -9.35 21.23 -9.02
C ARG A 207 -8.91 22.29 -10.03
N LYS A 208 -9.26 23.56 -9.80
CA LYS A 208 -8.83 24.67 -10.67
C LYS A 208 -7.31 24.79 -10.68
N ARG A 209 -6.67 24.82 -9.50
CA ARG A 209 -5.20 24.90 -9.39
C ARG A 209 -4.51 23.71 -10.06
N LEU A 210 -4.98 22.49 -9.80
CA LEU A 210 -4.39 21.28 -10.37
C LEU A 210 -4.61 21.21 -11.88
N SER A 211 -5.73 21.69 -12.40
CA SER A 211 -5.99 21.76 -13.84
C SER A 211 -5.11 22.81 -14.52
N GLN A 212 -4.84 23.94 -13.87
CA GLN A 212 -3.88 24.93 -14.33
C GLN A 212 -2.47 24.33 -14.36
N GLN A 213 -2.04 23.62 -13.31
CA GLN A 213 -0.75 22.93 -13.28
C GLN A 213 -0.61 21.92 -14.43
N ARG A 214 -1.67 21.15 -14.75
CA ARG A 214 -1.65 20.27 -15.93
C ARG A 214 -1.38 21.01 -17.23
N THR A 215 -1.93 22.22 -17.39
CA THR A 215 -1.68 23.04 -18.56
C THR A 215 -0.23 23.52 -18.62
N GLU A 216 0.34 23.87 -17.48
CA GLU A 216 1.75 24.28 -17.38
C GLU A 216 2.68 23.11 -17.66
N ASP A 217 2.42 21.94 -17.07
CA ASP A 217 3.17 20.71 -17.33
C ASP A 217 3.19 20.38 -18.84
N ALA A 218 2.02 20.46 -19.49
CA ALA A 218 1.90 20.19 -20.92
C ALA A 218 2.67 21.20 -21.79
N ARG A 219 2.70 22.48 -21.39
CA ARG A 219 3.49 23.52 -22.10
C ARG A 219 4.98 23.34 -21.92
N ASN A 220 5.39 22.93 -20.71
CA ASN A 220 6.79 22.79 -20.34
C ASN A 220 7.40 21.46 -20.79
N GLY A 221 6.57 20.47 -21.12
CA GLY A 221 7.01 19.13 -21.51
C GLY A 221 7.58 18.29 -20.36
N TYR A 222 7.30 18.67 -19.10
CA TYR A 222 7.66 17.89 -17.90
C TYR A 222 6.61 18.09 -16.79
N TYR A 223 6.56 17.15 -15.86
CA TYR A 223 5.64 17.22 -14.72
C TYR A 223 6.31 17.85 -13.51
N ALA A 224 5.71 18.90 -12.97
CA ALA A 224 6.15 19.51 -11.73
C ALA A 224 5.97 18.53 -10.56
N LEU A 225 6.87 18.60 -9.58
CA LEU A 225 6.79 17.82 -8.35
C LEU A 225 6.30 18.70 -7.21
N GLY A 226 5.54 18.08 -6.28
CA GLY A 226 5.00 18.76 -5.11
C GLY A 226 4.70 17.78 -3.98
N GLY A 227 4.48 18.31 -2.79
CA GLY A 227 4.23 17.50 -1.58
C GLY A 227 5.51 16.92 -0.99
N GLY A 228 5.38 15.79 -0.30
CA GLY A 228 6.45 15.23 0.51
C GLY A 228 6.49 15.87 1.91
N VAL A 229 7.48 15.48 2.71
CA VAL A 229 7.68 16.08 4.04
C VAL A 229 8.40 17.41 3.91
N VAL A 230 7.85 18.43 4.60
CA VAL A 230 8.38 19.80 4.52
C VAL A 230 9.84 19.86 4.99
N ASP A 231 10.64 20.71 4.33
CA ASP A 231 12.02 20.98 4.69
C ASP A 231 12.41 22.39 4.20
N PRO A 232 12.82 23.34 5.06
CA PRO A 232 13.04 23.18 6.50
C PRO A 232 11.73 23.03 7.30
N LEU A 233 11.83 22.41 8.49
CA LEU A 233 10.70 22.28 9.40
C LEU A 233 10.28 23.64 9.97
N PRO A 234 9.02 24.11 9.82
CA PRO A 234 8.53 25.32 10.45
C PRO A 234 8.57 25.22 11.99
N GLU A 235 8.88 26.33 12.66
CA GLU A 235 8.95 26.38 14.14
C GLU A 235 7.62 26.02 14.81
N ASP A 236 6.52 26.50 14.23
CA ASP A 236 5.14 26.30 14.69
C ASP A 236 4.47 25.05 14.12
N ALA A 237 5.23 24.17 13.46
CA ALA A 237 4.67 22.96 12.85
C ALA A 237 3.89 22.11 13.87
N PRO A 238 2.70 21.57 13.52
CA PRO A 238 1.98 20.61 14.35
C PRO A 238 2.85 19.39 14.69
N GLN A 239 2.57 18.74 15.83
CA GLN A 239 3.38 17.62 16.30
C GLN A 239 3.53 16.50 15.25
N PHE A 240 2.46 16.13 14.57
CA PHE A 240 2.53 15.08 13.54
C PHE A 240 3.43 15.44 12.36
N VAL A 241 3.57 16.73 12.02
CA VAL A 241 4.51 17.19 10.98
C VAL A 241 5.94 17.07 11.48
N LYS A 242 6.20 17.36 12.77
CA LYS A 242 7.50 17.15 13.44
C LYS A 242 7.86 15.66 13.45
N ASP A 243 6.88 14.79 13.74
CA ASP A 243 7.07 13.32 13.76
C ASP A 243 7.44 12.79 12.37
N TYR A 244 6.81 13.29 11.30
CA TYR A 244 7.16 12.94 9.93
C TYR A 244 8.54 13.47 9.53
N TYR A 245 8.87 14.71 9.93
CA TYR A 245 10.19 15.27 9.68
C TYR A 245 11.27 14.42 10.37
N ASP A 246 11.07 14.09 11.64
CA ASP A 246 11.99 13.25 12.41
C ASP A 246 12.23 11.90 11.72
N TYR A 247 11.17 11.26 11.22
CA TYR A 247 11.35 9.99 10.50
C TYR A 247 12.04 10.16 9.13
N TYR A 248 11.53 11.03 8.26
CA TYR A 248 11.94 11.07 6.86
C TYR A 248 13.17 11.94 6.56
N LYS A 249 13.48 12.91 7.42
CA LYS A 249 14.56 13.90 7.19
C LYS A 249 15.76 13.70 8.09
N THR A 250 15.75 12.72 8.99
CA THR A 250 16.87 12.37 9.87
C THR A 250 17.35 10.94 9.60
N GLU A 251 18.45 10.53 10.25
CA GLU A 251 19.01 9.18 10.14
C GLU A 251 18.02 8.07 10.59
N ARG A 252 16.94 8.42 11.28
CA ARG A 252 15.93 7.47 11.75
C ARG A 252 15.31 6.67 10.60
N GLY A 253 14.97 7.33 9.50
CA GLY A 253 14.31 6.66 8.39
C GLY A 253 14.55 7.32 7.02
N TYR A 254 15.51 8.25 6.92
CA TYR A 254 15.87 8.86 5.64
C TYR A 254 16.30 7.80 4.63
N HIS A 255 15.78 7.90 3.40
CA HIS A 255 16.25 7.08 2.28
C HIS A 255 16.31 7.90 0.98
N LYS A 256 17.41 7.73 0.23
CA LYS A 256 17.70 8.52 -0.98
C LYS A 256 16.66 8.38 -2.09
N ARG A 257 15.91 7.27 -2.16
CA ARG A 257 14.84 7.03 -3.15
C ARG A 257 13.45 7.40 -2.66
N SER A 258 13.27 7.69 -1.37
CA SER A 258 11.98 8.06 -0.80
C SER A 258 11.56 9.46 -1.21
N LEU A 259 10.32 9.61 -1.68
CA LEU A 259 9.75 10.90 -2.05
C LEU A 259 9.57 11.81 -0.83
N ASN A 260 9.20 11.23 0.32
CA ASN A 260 9.08 11.99 1.57
C ASN A 260 10.44 12.51 2.07
N SER A 261 11.53 11.80 1.77
CA SER A 261 12.87 12.24 2.15
C SER A 261 13.46 13.28 1.21
N ASN A 262 13.14 13.25 -0.10
CA ASN A 262 13.88 13.99 -1.11
C ASN A 262 13.05 14.81 -2.10
N GLY A 263 11.77 14.97 -1.89
CA GLY A 263 10.95 15.72 -2.84
C GLY A 263 9.48 15.46 -2.64
N GLY A 264 8.80 15.05 -3.69
CA GLY A 264 7.38 14.81 -3.66
C GLY A 264 6.89 14.05 -4.87
N PHE A 265 5.60 13.88 -4.95
CA PHE A 265 4.92 13.29 -6.08
C PHE A 265 4.78 14.27 -7.25
N ASN A 266 4.44 13.77 -8.41
CA ASN A 266 3.87 14.57 -9.48
C ASN A 266 2.72 15.43 -8.91
N ALA A 267 2.83 16.76 -9.07
CA ALA A 267 1.98 17.75 -8.39
C ALA A 267 0.48 17.56 -8.70
N THR A 268 0.14 16.92 -9.82
CA THR A 268 -1.25 16.66 -10.23
C THR A 268 -1.77 15.30 -9.77
N SER A 269 -0.97 14.49 -9.08
CA SER A 269 -1.39 13.19 -8.50
C SER A 269 -2.64 13.25 -7.61
N PRO A 270 -2.96 14.33 -6.89
CA PRO A 270 -4.21 14.42 -6.11
C PRO A 270 -5.50 14.35 -6.95
N LEU A 271 -5.48 14.74 -8.23
CA LEU A 271 -6.69 14.84 -9.06
C LEU A 271 -7.58 13.59 -9.07
N PRO A 272 -7.07 12.39 -9.38
CA PRO A 272 -7.92 11.20 -9.41
C PRO A 272 -8.47 10.83 -8.02
N PHE A 273 -7.75 11.12 -6.94
CA PHE A 273 -8.22 10.85 -5.58
C PHE A 273 -9.45 11.67 -5.19
N LEU A 274 -9.67 12.83 -5.80
CA LEU A 274 -10.83 13.67 -5.50
C LEU A 274 -12.17 13.04 -5.92
N ASN A 275 -12.15 12.09 -6.85
CA ASN A 275 -13.36 11.49 -7.42
C ASN A 275 -13.36 9.94 -7.40
N LEU A 276 -12.33 9.31 -6.85
CA LEU A 276 -12.21 7.86 -6.76
C LEU A 276 -12.04 7.43 -5.29
N PRO A 277 -13.15 7.38 -4.51
CA PRO A 277 -13.09 7.01 -3.11
C PRO A 277 -12.72 5.54 -2.96
N LEU A 278 -11.60 5.27 -2.24
CA LEU A 278 -11.02 3.94 -2.09
C LEU A 278 -11.92 2.96 -1.34
N LEU A 279 -12.59 3.43 -0.29
CA LEU A 279 -13.27 2.54 0.64
C LEU A 279 -14.78 2.39 0.39
N THR A 280 -15.24 2.63 -0.85
CA THR A 280 -16.67 2.63 -1.19
C THR A 280 -17.38 1.34 -0.79
N TYR A 281 -16.77 0.21 -1.07
CA TYR A 281 -17.33 -1.12 -0.82
C TYR A 281 -16.57 -1.91 0.26
N ALA A 282 -15.92 -1.23 1.20
CA ALA A 282 -15.20 -1.89 2.29
C ALA A 282 -16.10 -2.76 3.18
N ASP A 283 -17.40 -2.43 3.28
CA ASP A 283 -18.43 -3.21 4.00
C ASP A 283 -18.81 -4.53 3.31
N GLU A 284 -18.28 -4.79 2.12
CA GLU A 284 -18.48 -6.06 1.38
C GLU A 284 -17.29 -7.03 1.54
N ILE A 285 -16.22 -6.63 2.23
CA ILE A 285 -15.04 -7.48 2.45
C ILE A 285 -15.43 -8.66 3.36
N GLU A 286 -15.37 -9.87 2.83
CA GLU A 286 -15.64 -11.10 3.58
C GLU A 286 -14.39 -11.58 4.34
N SER A 287 -13.20 -11.37 3.78
CA SER A 287 -11.92 -11.79 4.38
C SER A 287 -11.61 -11.01 5.68
N ALA A 288 -10.67 -11.53 6.47
CA ALA A 288 -10.31 -10.91 7.72
C ALA A 288 -9.57 -9.57 7.54
N VAL A 289 -9.90 -8.58 8.36
CA VAL A 289 -9.23 -7.27 8.37
C VAL A 289 -8.89 -6.85 9.80
N MET A 290 -7.61 -6.52 10.03
CA MET A 290 -7.13 -5.93 11.27
C MET A 290 -6.61 -4.51 11.00
N LEU A 291 -7.18 -3.53 11.66
CA LEU A 291 -6.71 -2.16 11.68
C LEU A 291 -5.87 -1.95 12.95
N VAL A 292 -4.59 -1.63 12.78
CA VAL A 292 -3.67 -1.34 13.89
C VAL A 292 -3.38 0.16 13.89
N HIS A 293 -3.64 0.86 15.00
CA HIS A 293 -3.43 2.31 15.05
C HIS A 293 -2.95 2.79 16.41
N GLY A 294 -2.10 3.83 16.42
CA GLY A 294 -1.68 4.46 17.65
C GLY A 294 -2.78 5.31 18.28
N GLU A 295 -2.96 5.22 19.58
CA GLU A 295 -3.98 5.97 20.33
C GLU A 295 -3.83 7.50 20.16
N LYS A 296 -2.58 8.00 20.10
CA LYS A 296 -2.27 9.43 19.94
C LYS A 296 -2.04 9.86 18.49
N ALA A 297 -2.20 8.95 17.54
CA ALA A 297 -2.00 9.28 16.15
C ALA A 297 -3.09 10.26 15.66
N HIS A 298 -2.68 11.37 15.04
CA HIS A 298 -3.59 12.34 14.41
C HIS A 298 -4.50 11.71 13.34
N SER A 299 -4.09 10.57 12.79
CA SER A 299 -4.79 9.82 11.74
C SER A 299 -5.73 8.72 12.26
N LEU A 300 -5.89 8.57 13.58
CA LEU A 300 -6.70 7.50 14.18
C LEU A 300 -8.16 7.50 13.66
N TYR A 301 -8.70 8.64 13.33
CA TYR A 301 -10.08 8.76 12.83
C TYR A 301 -10.31 8.00 11.52
N PHE A 302 -9.29 7.83 10.67
CA PHE A 302 -9.40 6.99 9.47
C PHE A 302 -9.67 5.53 9.83
N SER A 303 -8.93 4.97 10.80
CA SER A 303 -9.17 3.59 11.25
C SER A 303 -10.50 3.41 11.96
N ASN A 304 -10.90 4.38 12.80
CA ASN A 304 -12.19 4.32 13.50
C ASN A 304 -13.37 4.28 12.51
N ASP A 305 -13.35 5.15 11.51
CA ASP A 305 -14.42 5.23 10.52
C ASP A 305 -14.38 4.04 9.55
N THR A 306 -13.18 3.56 9.18
CA THR A 306 -13.04 2.34 8.37
C THR A 306 -13.55 1.12 9.12
N TYR A 307 -13.22 0.97 10.40
CA TYR A 307 -13.73 -0.12 11.22
C TYR A 307 -15.25 -0.11 11.31
N LYS A 308 -15.83 1.07 11.57
CA LYS A 308 -17.28 1.25 11.56
C LYS A 308 -17.88 0.79 10.23
N LYS A 309 -17.30 1.18 9.10
CA LYS A 309 -17.77 0.78 7.78
C LYS A 309 -17.63 -0.73 7.54
N LEU A 310 -16.49 -1.32 7.89
CA LEU A 310 -16.25 -2.77 7.79
C LEU A 310 -17.27 -3.61 8.58
N THR A 311 -17.84 -3.05 9.65
CA THR A 311 -18.76 -3.72 10.55
C THR A 311 -20.23 -3.31 10.39
N ASP A 312 -20.53 -2.37 9.51
CA ASP A 312 -21.88 -1.80 9.33
C ASP A 312 -22.91 -2.85 8.91
N LYS A 313 -22.51 -3.80 8.08
CA LYS A 313 -23.38 -4.91 7.65
C LYS A 313 -23.23 -6.18 8.50
N TRP A 314 -22.50 -6.11 9.60
CA TRP A 314 -22.28 -7.27 10.45
C TRP A 314 -23.60 -7.77 11.06
N LYS A 315 -23.83 -9.08 10.96
CA LYS A 315 -25.03 -9.74 11.51
C LYS A 315 -24.63 -10.67 12.65
N PRO A 316 -25.42 -10.76 13.74
CA PRO A 316 -25.20 -11.76 14.77
C PRO A 316 -25.13 -13.17 14.17
N GLY A 317 -24.11 -13.94 14.56
CA GLY A 317 -23.86 -15.29 14.05
C GLY A 317 -22.88 -15.38 12.88
N THR A 318 -22.44 -14.24 12.31
CA THR A 318 -21.30 -14.22 11.37
C THR A 318 -19.98 -14.12 12.15
N PRO A 319 -18.88 -14.76 11.68
CA PRO A 319 -17.57 -14.61 12.32
C PRO A 319 -17.17 -13.15 12.41
N ASN A 320 -16.80 -12.68 13.60
CA ASN A 320 -16.22 -11.36 13.76
C ASN A 320 -14.73 -11.42 13.39
N ASN A 321 -14.43 -11.23 12.12
CA ASN A 321 -13.08 -11.22 11.57
C ASN A 321 -12.58 -9.79 11.28
N LYS A 322 -13.21 -8.77 11.83
CA LYS A 322 -12.82 -7.37 11.74
C LYS A 322 -12.31 -6.92 13.12
N ILE A 323 -11.07 -6.47 13.17
CA ILE A 323 -10.39 -6.12 14.42
C ILE A 323 -9.90 -4.67 14.31
N LEU A 324 -10.16 -3.89 15.36
CA LEU A 324 -9.53 -2.59 15.58
C LEU A 324 -8.61 -2.71 16.79
N HIS A 325 -7.30 -2.71 16.56
CA HIS A 325 -6.28 -2.81 17.59
C HIS A 325 -5.65 -1.44 17.82
N ILE A 326 -5.99 -0.82 18.96
CA ILE A 326 -5.43 0.47 19.36
C ILE A 326 -4.20 0.24 20.23
N VAL A 327 -3.06 0.81 19.81
CA VAL A 327 -1.79 0.73 20.56
C VAL A 327 -1.72 1.90 21.53
N PRO A 328 -1.77 1.65 22.86
CA PRO A 328 -1.83 2.72 23.85
C PRO A 328 -0.60 3.64 23.78
N GLY A 329 -0.84 4.95 23.85
CA GLY A 329 0.19 5.96 23.91
C GLY A 329 1.02 6.18 22.64
N ALA A 330 0.88 5.34 21.61
CA ALA A 330 1.62 5.45 20.37
C ALA A 330 1.10 6.56 19.45
N ASN A 331 1.99 7.27 18.77
CA ASN A 331 1.66 8.17 17.68
C ASN A 331 1.70 7.44 16.31
N HIS A 332 1.55 8.18 15.22
CA HIS A 332 1.52 7.61 13.87
C HIS A 332 2.86 6.95 13.47
N THR A 333 3.98 7.64 13.67
CA THR A 333 5.30 7.17 13.24
C THR A 333 5.96 6.21 14.22
N ASP A 334 5.42 6.03 15.42
CA ASP A 334 5.86 4.97 16.33
C ASP A 334 5.59 3.57 15.74
N LEU A 335 4.55 3.45 14.90
CA LEU A 335 4.25 2.21 14.19
C LEU A 335 5.07 2.03 12.91
N TYR A 336 6.09 2.85 12.65
CA TYR A 336 6.98 2.71 11.51
C TYR A 336 8.19 1.82 11.83
N ASP A 337 8.82 2.03 12.97
CA ASP A 337 10.13 1.45 13.28
C ASP A 337 10.34 1.08 14.76
N ARG A 338 9.42 1.45 15.66
CA ARG A 338 9.54 1.11 17.07
C ARG A 338 9.09 -0.32 17.34
N MET A 339 10.08 -1.22 17.37
CA MET A 339 9.85 -2.67 17.54
C MET A 339 9.25 -3.04 18.88
N ASP A 340 9.43 -2.18 19.89
CA ASP A 340 8.82 -2.29 21.22
C ASP A 340 7.35 -1.84 21.27
N VAL A 341 6.88 -1.15 20.24
CA VAL A 341 5.53 -0.56 20.15
C VAL A 341 4.65 -1.28 19.15
N ILE A 342 5.21 -1.66 17.99
CA ILE A 342 4.46 -2.35 16.93
C ILE A 342 4.02 -3.74 17.43
N PRO A 343 2.71 -4.07 17.42
CA PRO A 343 2.21 -5.32 17.99
C PRO A 343 2.40 -6.50 17.02
N PHE A 344 3.65 -6.79 16.64
CA PHE A 344 3.96 -7.86 15.69
C PHE A 344 3.48 -9.23 16.13
N HIS A 345 3.43 -9.49 17.44
CA HIS A 345 2.87 -10.73 17.94
C HIS A 345 1.38 -10.88 17.63
N ASP A 346 0.59 -9.83 17.82
CA ASP A 346 -0.84 -9.85 17.53
C ASP A 346 -1.11 -9.92 16.01
N ILE A 347 -0.27 -9.25 15.22
CA ILE A 347 -0.29 -9.34 13.75
C ILE A 347 0.01 -10.78 13.29
N GLU A 348 1.00 -11.44 13.88
CA GLU A 348 1.34 -12.84 13.62
C GLU A 348 0.18 -13.76 13.93
N LEU A 349 -0.43 -13.63 15.13
CA LEU A 349 -1.56 -14.45 15.54
C LEU A 349 -2.77 -14.24 14.63
N PHE A 350 -3.02 -13.01 14.20
CA PHE A 350 -4.08 -12.69 13.26
C PHE A 350 -3.89 -13.42 11.92
N PHE A 351 -2.72 -13.34 11.31
CA PHE A 351 -2.47 -14.04 10.05
C PHE A 351 -2.54 -15.57 10.22
N LYS A 352 -1.98 -16.12 11.29
CA LYS A 352 -2.07 -17.56 11.58
C LYS A 352 -3.50 -18.03 11.79
N GLU A 353 -4.38 -17.21 12.36
CA GLU A 353 -5.79 -17.55 12.55
C GLU A 353 -6.56 -17.54 11.24
N TYR A 354 -6.35 -16.55 10.38
CA TYR A 354 -7.21 -16.33 9.21
C TYR A 354 -6.62 -16.82 7.88
N MET A 355 -5.38 -17.31 7.87
CA MET A 355 -4.74 -17.96 6.72
C MET A 355 -4.49 -19.47 7.00
N LYS A 356 -5.48 -20.14 7.59
CA LYS A 356 -5.43 -21.59 7.88
C LYS A 356 -5.66 -22.44 6.64
#